data_4bbf615096db69b46ba6143faffb4768
#
_entry.id   4bbf615096db69b46ba6143faffb4768
#
_cell.length_a   1.000
_cell.length_b   1.000
_cell.length_c   1.000
_cell.angle_alpha   90.00
_cell.angle_beta   90.00
_cell.angle_gamma   90.00
#
_symmetry.space_group_name_H-M   'P 1'
#
loop_
_entity.id
_entity.type
_entity.pdbx_description
1 polymer ?
#
loop_
_entity_poly.entity_id
_entity_poly.type
_entity_poly.pdbx_seq_one_letter_code
_entity_poly.pdbx_strand_id
1 'polypeptide(L)'
;MTRPRSEDPAPHGHAVRPSTAILTRGFDPRLSVGSARPAVFRSSTYVFSSPEAAERAFAIALGKVEARPGEDVDLIYARLNHPNAEILESQITPLEPGAAGAVIFNSGMAAISTLLLAFCGPGGAIVHTTPLYGGTAHLLHQVLTPLGMRGVPVPAGDTAALAAALRDTADVRVVFVETPANPTLVMSDIRAAVEAAAARTNAGAPRPLVVVDNTFLGPVFQHPLSLGADLTVYSATKYLAGFSDMLGGVVLASSADHLTTLRGYRAMLGNILQPDECWLLDGRLPTVALRMNRQSKTAARLAEALAGHPAVARIHYPSLFTDPEQVRIRDAQTTYPGAVITLELAGGKPAAFEFLRRVRIARNAVSLGGVESLTCHPATTTHSEMSPEELEAAGVTPGMVRLSIGIEDRRDLLADFQQALDATLR
;
A
#
# COMPACT_ATOMS: atom_id res chain seq x y z
N MET A 1 -1.27 14.74 -24.87
CA MET A 1 -1.97 15.83 -24.14
C MET A 1 -1.72 15.90 -22.64
N THR A 2 -0.97 15.04 -22.05
CA THR A 2 -0.64 15.14 -20.62
C THR A 2 0.71 14.50 -20.37
N ARG A 3 1.75 15.09 -20.96
CA ARG A 3 3.06 14.75 -20.45
C ARG A 3 3.25 15.48 -19.16
N PRO A 4 3.65 14.78 -18.10
CA PRO A 4 4.26 15.45 -17.01
C PRO A 4 5.38 16.30 -17.63
N ARG A 5 5.37 17.58 -17.41
CA ARG A 5 6.62 18.35 -17.57
C ARG A 5 7.61 17.62 -16.69
N SER A 6 8.54 16.93 -17.32
CA SER A 6 9.52 16.09 -16.63
C SER A 6 10.36 16.88 -15.62
N GLU A 7 10.25 18.19 -15.65
CA GLU A 7 10.87 19.12 -14.73
C GLU A 7 9.99 20.36 -14.67
N ASP A 8 9.14 20.49 -13.64
CA ASP A 8 8.76 21.82 -13.20
C ASP A 8 10.08 22.52 -12.80
N PRO A 9 10.45 23.65 -13.44
CA PRO A 9 11.65 24.35 -13.05
C PRO A 9 11.53 24.74 -11.59
N ALA A 10 12.37 24.12 -10.76
CA ALA A 10 12.41 24.43 -9.35
C ALA A 10 12.66 25.94 -9.21
N PRO A 11 11.79 26.71 -8.55
CA PRO A 11 12.08 28.09 -8.27
C PRO A 11 13.43 28.14 -7.53
N HIS A 12 14.36 28.90 -8.06
CA HIS A 12 15.71 29.09 -7.48
C HIS A 12 16.65 27.88 -7.46
N GLY A 13 16.48 26.89 -8.37
CA GLY A 13 17.43 25.76 -8.51
C GLY A 13 17.31 24.67 -7.43
N HIS A 14 16.26 24.70 -6.58
CA HIS A 14 15.99 23.67 -5.60
C HIS A 14 14.88 22.72 -6.08
N ALA A 15 15.07 21.41 -5.87
CA ALA A 15 14.01 20.43 -6.16
C ALA A 15 12.75 20.72 -5.33
N VAL A 16 11.59 20.74 -5.99
CA VAL A 16 10.30 20.94 -5.32
C VAL A 16 10.00 19.76 -4.40
N ARG A 17 9.65 20.04 -3.15
CA ARG A 17 9.33 18.99 -2.17
C ARG A 17 8.04 18.25 -2.56
N PRO A 18 7.90 16.96 -2.19
CA PRO A 18 6.73 16.14 -2.53
C PRO A 18 5.40 16.81 -2.18
N SER A 19 5.27 17.42 -1.01
CA SER A 19 4.05 18.12 -0.56
C SER A 19 3.65 19.33 -1.42
N THR A 20 4.58 19.89 -2.19
CA THR A 20 4.31 20.95 -3.17
C THR A 20 4.07 20.35 -4.56
N ALA A 21 4.89 19.36 -4.95
CA ALA A 21 4.80 18.73 -6.26
C ALA A 21 3.43 18.11 -6.52
N ILE A 22 2.82 17.47 -5.52
CA ILE A 22 1.48 16.87 -5.62
C ILE A 22 0.34 17.87 -5.88
N LEU A 23 0.58 19.16 -5.74
CA LEU A 23 -0.43 20.20 -6.01
C LEU A 23 -0.46 20.65 -7.47
N THR A 24 0.63 20.51 -8.19
CA THR A 24 0.82 21.15 -9.51
C THR A 24 1.30 20.21 -10.59
N ARG A 25 1.90 19.07 -10.22
CA ARG A 25 2.54 18.16 -11.18
C ARG A 25 1.53 17.44 -12.05
N GLY A 26 1.85 17.28 -13.34
CA GLY A 26 1.06 16.48 -14.28
C GLY A 26 -0.21 17.14 -14.81
N PHE A 27 -0.50 18.37 -14.37
CA PHE A 27 -1.69 19.11 -14.78
C PHE A 27 -1.36 20.46 -15.43
N ASP A 28 -1.94 20.70 -16.61
CA ASP A 28 -1.92 22.01 -17.27
C ASP A 28 -3.34 22.59 -17.26
N PRO A 29 -3.60 23.71 -16.54
CA PRO A 29 -4.92 24.35 -16.50
C PRO A 29 -5.51 24.69 -17.86
N ARG A 30 -4.68 24.96 -18.87
CA ARG A 30 -5.15 25.26 -20.24
C ARG A 30 -5.91 24.09 -20.87
N LEU A 31 -5.59 22.85 -20.50
CA LEU A 31 -6.28 21.66 -20.98
C LEU A 31 -7.63 21.42 -20.26
N SER A 32 -7.94 22.24 -19.27
CA SER A 32 -9.18 22.23 -18.49
C SER A 32 -9.82 23.63 -18.43
N VAL A 33 -9.77 24.35 -19.53
CA VAL A 33 -10.34 25.72 -19.73
C VAL A 33 -9.91 26.72 -18.66
N GLY A 34 -8.72 26.60 -18.11
CA GLY A 34 -8.18 27.46 -17.07
C GLY A 34 -8.61 27.09 -15.64
N SER A 35 -9.29 25.96 -15.44
CA SER A 35 -9.67 25.49 -14.10
C SER A 35 -8.46 25.24 -13.23
N ALA A 36 -8.52 25.59 -11.94
CA ALA A 36 -7.47 25.31 -10.97
C ALA A 36 -7.32 23.80 -10.64
N ARG A 37 -8.32 22.99 -10.98
CA ARG A 37 -8.29 21.52 -10.89
C ARG A 37 -8.57 20.90 -12.25
N PRO A 38 -8.05 19.66 -12.52
CA PRO A 38 -8.34 18.97 -13.78
C PRO A 38 -9.85 18.75 -13.97
N ALA A 39 -10.29 18.83 -15.21
CA ALA A 39 -11.62 18.36 -15.59
C ALA A 39 -11.71 16.82 -15.47
N VAL A 40 -12.92 16.28 -15.41
CA VAL A 40 -13.16 14.85 -15.49
C VAL A 40 -13.41 14.45 -16.95
N PHE A 41 -12.52 13.66 -17.53
CA PHE A 41 -12.57 13.23 -18.93
C PHE A 41 -13.18 11.83 -19.04
N ARG A 42 -14.51 11.76 -19.14
CA ARG A 42 -15.27 10.49 -19.19
C ARG A 42 -15.30 9.81 -20.56
N SER A 43 -14.39 10.14 -21.46
CA SER A 43 -14.35 9.50 -22.77
C SER A 43 -13.69 8.11 -22.70
N SER A 44 -14.32 7.10 -23.26
CA SER A 44 -13.70 5.79 -23.47
C SER A 44 -12.80 5.77 -24.71
N THR A 45 -13.06 6.63 -25.69
CA THR A 45 -12.46 6.65 -27.01
C THR A 45 -11.92 8.05 -27.31
N TYR A 46 -10.77 8.13 -27.96
CA TYR A 46 -10.13 9.39 -28.34
C TYR A 46 -9.99 9.46 -29.85
N VAL A 47 -10.11 10.68 -30.40
CA VAL A 47 -9.99 10.94 -31.83
C VAL A 47 -8.52 11.19 -32.16
N PHE A 48 -8.02 10.50 -33.17
CA PHE A 48 -6.65 10.71 -33.65
C PHE A 48 -6.56 11.95 -34.53
N SER A 49 -5.42 12.62 -34.47
CA SER A 49 -5.14 13.79 -35.29
C SER A 49 -4.95 13.44 -36.78
N SER A 50 -4.47 12.22 -37.07
CA SER A 50 -4.36 11.65 -38.41
C SER A 50 -4.26 10.12 -38.40
N PRO A 51 -4.43 9.41 -39.54
CA PRO A 51 -4.17 7.96 -39.58
C PRO A 51 -2.72 7.59 -39.20
N GLU A 52 -1.75 8.40 -39.57
CA GLU A 52 -0.33 8.19 -39.23
C GLU A 52 -0.09 8.38 -37.73
N ALA A 53 -0.78 9.36 -37.10
CA ALA A 53 -0.75 9.54 -35.64
C ALA A 53 -1.36 8.32 -34.92
N ALA A 54 -2.44 7.75 -35.45
CA ALA A 54 -3.03 6.51 -34.93
C ALA A 54 -2.04 5.34 -35.03
N GLU A 55 -1.43 5.11 -36.18
CA GLU A 55 -0.41 4.07 -36.39
C GLU A 55 0.75 4.24 -35.39
N ARG A 56 1.24 5.48 -35.25
CA ARG A 56 2.32 5.83 -34.34
C ARG A 56 1.94 5.55 -32.87
N ALA A 57 0.75 5.98 -32.44
CA ALA A 57 0.26 5.77 -31.08
C ALA A 57 0.15 4.27 -30.74
N PHE A 58 -0.40 3.46 -31.66
CA PHE A 58 -0.45 2.01 -31.49
C PHE A 58 0.93 1.35 -31.46
N ALA A 59 1.86 1.78 -32.32
CA ALA A 59 3.22 1.24 -32.34
C ALA A 59 3.94 1.49 -30.99
N ILE A 60 3.76 2.66 -30.40
CA ILE A 60 4.30 3.00 -29.08
C ILE A 60 3.60 2.18 -27.99
N ALA A 61 2.26 2.12 -28.00
CA ALA A 61 1.49 1.37 -27.00
C ALA A 61 1.79 -0.14 -26.99
N LEU A 62 2.16 -0.70 -28.13
CA LEU A 62 2.56 -2.10 -28.28
C LEU A 62 4.06 -2.34 -28.06
N GLY A 63 4.83 -1.31 -27.72
CA GLY A 63 6.28 -1.41 -27.50
C GLY A 63 7.10 -1.71 -28.76
N LYS A 64 6.53 -1.49 -29.96
CA LYS A 64 7.24 -1.69 -31.24
C LYS A 64 8.24 -0.57 -31.53
N VAL A 65 7.98 0.62 -31.02
CA VAL A 65 8.82 1.80 -31.14
C VAL A 65 8.76 2.62 -29.87
N GLU A 66 9.81 3.34 -29.56
CA GLU A 66 9.83 4.27 -28.43
C GLU A 66 9.26 5.64 -28.81
N ALA A 67 8.62 6.29 -27.86
CA ALA A 67 8.24 7.69 -28.01
C ALA A 67 9.48 8.58 -27.98
N ARG A 68 9.53 9.59 -28.83
CA ARG A 68 10.63 10.57 -28.84
C ARG A 68 10.53 11.48 -27.61
N PRO A 69 11.65 11.99 -27.10
CA PRO A 69 11.60 12.99 -26.03
C PRO A 69 10.74 14.20 -26.44
N GLY A 70 9.75 14.54 -25.61
CA GLY A 70 8.84 15.66 -25.91
C GLY A 70 7.75 15.37 -26.94
N GLU A 71 7.62 14.15 -27.49
CA GLU A 71 6.56 13.78 -28.46
C GLU A 71 5.18 13.76 -27.79
N ASP A 72 4.22 14.48 -28.37
CA ASP A 72 2.81 14.42 -27.99
C ASP A 72 2.14 13.24 -28.72
N VAL A 73 1.85 12.17 -28.00
CA VAL A 73 1.28 10.95 -28.54
C VAL A 73 -0.22 10.95 -28.27
N ASP A 74 -1.02 10.76 -29.32
CA ASP A 74 -2.47 10.69 -29.21
C ASP A 74 -2.91 9.57 -28.25
N LEU A 75 -3.91 9.85 -27.41
CA LEU A 75 -4.58 8.83 -26.63
C LEU A 75 -5.37 7.89 -27.54
N ILE A 76 -5.41 6.61 -27.19
CA ILE A 76 -6.05 5.58 -27.99
C ILE A 76 -7.44 5.24 -27.41
N TYR A 77 -7.44 4.76 -26.18
CA TYR A 77 -8.61 4.21 -25.50
C TYR A 77 -8.41 4.22 -23.99
N ALA A 78 -9.44 4.55 -23.22
CA ALA A 78 -9.33 4.76 -21.78
C ALA A 78 -8.82 3.53 -20.99
N ARG A 79 -9.04 2.31 -21.50
CA ARG A 79 -8.51 1.09 -20.89
C ARG A 79 -6.97 1.01 -20.93
N LEU A 80 -6.34 1.62 -21.95
CA LEU A 80 -4.88 1.75 -21.98
C LEU A 80 -4.43 2.86 -21.04
N ASN A 81 -4.97 4.05 -21.21
CA ASN A 81 -4.84 5.17 -20.28
C ASN A 81 -5.85 6.28 -20.59
N HIS A 82 -6.05 7.22 -19.65
CA HIS A 82 -6.90 8.40 -19.82
C HIS A 82 -6.34 9.58 -19.05
N PRO A 83 -6.70 10.85 -19.34
CA PRO A 83 -6.06 12.02 -18.78
C PRO A 83 -6.04 12.06 -17.24
N ASN A 84 -7.16 11.72 -16.59
CA ASN A 84 -7.22 11.74 -15.13
C ASN A 84 -6.31 10.67 -14.50
N ALA A 85 -6.11 9.52 -15.15
CA ALA A 85 -5.15 8.51 -14.70
C ALA A 85 -3.71 9.02 -14.81
N GLU A 86 -3.34 9.62 -15.93
CA GLU A 86 -2.00 10.17 -16.15
C GLU A 86 -1.65 11.28 -15.16
N ILE A 87 -2.60 12.19 -14.92
CA ILE A 87 -2.44 13.26 -13.94
C ILE A 87 -2.21 12.66 -12.54
N LEU A 88 -3.05 11.72 -12.13
CA LEU A 88 -2.93 11.08 -10.82
C LEU A 88 -1.64 10.28 -10.68
N GLU A 89 -1.26 9.47 -11.68
CA GLU A 89 0.01 8.73 -11.69
C GLU A 89 1.22 9.67 -11.58
N SER A 90 1.17 10.82 -12.26
CA SER A 90 2.21 11.85 -12.18
C SER A 90 2.28 12.51 -10.80
N GLN A 91 1.13 12.85 -10.21
CA GLN A 91 1.06 13.53 -8.91
C GLN A 91 1.46 12.64 -7.74
N ILE A 92 1.14 11.35 -7.78
CA ILE A 92 1.47 10.43 -6.70
C ILE A 92 2.96 10.03 -6.68
N THR A 93 3.62 10.07 -7.84
CA THR A 93 5.02 9.65 -8.00
C THR A 93 5.99 10.31 -7.01
N PRO A 94 5.95 11.64 -6.75
CA PRO A 94 6.85 12.29 -5.80
C PRO A 94 6.69 11.86 -4.35
N LEU A 95 5.58 11.21 -4.00
CA LEU A 95 5.36 10.72 -2.63
C LEU A 95 6.25 9.51 -2.29
N GLU A 96 6.82 8.84 -3.29
CA GLU A 96 7.76 7.74 -3.11
C GLU A 96 9.11 8.11 -3.75
N PRO A 97 10.08 8.58 -2.96
CA PRO A 97 11.41 8.92 -3.47
C PRO A 97 12.07 7.70 -4.13
N GLY A 98 12.64 7.90 -5.30
CA GLY A 98 13.23 6.84 -6.13
C GLY A 98 12.23 6.20 -7.12
N ALA A 99 10.97 6.60 -7.12
CA ALA A 99 10.01 6.12 -8.11
C ALA A 99 10.27 6.74 -9.49
N ALA A 100 10.37 5.89 -10.52
CA ALA A 100 10.34 6.29 -11.92
C ALA A 100 8.92 6.69 -12.38
N GLY A 101 7.89 6.22 -11.66
CA GLY A 101 6.49 6.53 -11.91
C GLY A 101 5.56 5.63 -11.12
N ALA A 102 4.27 5.76 -11.44
CA ALA A 102 3.19 5.00 -10.82
C ALA A 102 2.27 4.36 -11.87
N VAL A 103 1.56 3.32 -11.46
CA VAL A 103 0.42 2.72 -12.18
C VAL A 103 -0.73 2.56 -11.19
N ILE A 104 -1.90 3.10 -11.55
CA ILE A 104 -3.10 3.03 -10.72
C ILE A 104 -4.05 1.92 -11.17
N PHE A 105 -4.80 1.38 -10.21
CA PHE A 105 -5.73 0.26 -10.36
C PHE A 105 -7.03 0.53 -9.61
N ASN A 106 -8.10 -0.17 -9.98
CA ASN A 106 -9.41 -0.02 -9.35
C ASN A 106 -9.50 -0.58 -7.91
N SER A 107 -8.49 -1.30 -7.43
CA SER A 107 -8.38 -1.74 -6.03
C SER A 107 -6.95 -2.14 -5.67
N GLY A 108 -6.65 -2.21 -4.36
CA GLY A 108 -5.36 -2.74 -3.88
C GLY A 108 -5.15 -4.20 -4.33
N MET A 109 -6.21 -5.02 -4.32
CA MET A 109 -6.14 -6.39 -4.81
C MET A 109 -5.86 -6.48 -6.31
N ALA A 110 -6.42 -5.57 -7.11
CA ALA A 110 -6.11 -5.49 -8.54
C ALA A 110 -4.64 -5.11 -8.78
N ALA A 111 -4.08 -4.22 -7.96
CA ALA A 111 -2.66 -3.87 -8.00
C ALA A 111 -1.78 -5.09 -7.66
N ILE A 112 -2.07 -5.79 -6.56
CA ILE A 112 -1.31 -6.97 -6.11
C ILE A 112 -1.43 -8.12 -7.11
N SER A 113 -2.65 -8.47 -7.55
CA SER A 113 -2.85 -9.58 -8.50
C SER A 113 -2.18 -9.32 -9.84
N THR A 114 -2.30 -8.11 -10.37
CA THR A 114 -1.64 -7.72 -11.62
C THR A 114 -0.11 -7.81 -11.50
N LEU A 115 0.44 -7.32 -10.41
CA LEU A 115 1.88 -7.36 -10.14
C LEU A 115 2.39 -8.81 -10.06
N LEU A 116 1.72 -9.66 -9.30
CA LEU A 116 2.13 -11.06 -9.13
C LEU A 116 1.99 -11.86 -10.41
N LEU A 117 0.91 -11.66 -11.18
CA LEU A 117 0.74 -12.28 -12.50
C LEU A 117 1.80 -11.80 -13.51
N ALA A 118 2.16 -10.51 -13.47
CA ALA A 118 3.12 -9.93 -14.40
C ALA A 118 4.55 -10.41 -14.14
N PHE A 119 4.95 -10.59 -12.89
CA PHE A 119 6.36 -10.80 -12.54
C PHE A 119 6.69 -12.18 -11.99
N CYS A 120 5.72 -12.96 -11.52
CA CYS A 120 5.98 -14.32 -11.08
C CYS A 120 5.80 -15.33 -12.22
N GLY A 121 4.59 -15.41 -12.76
CA GLY A 121 4.23 -16.37 -13.79
C GLY A 121 4.21 -17.84 -13.32
N PRO A 122 3.67 -18.76 -14.14
CA PRO A 122 3.65 -20.20 -13.85
C PRO A 122 5.05 -20.77 -13.63
N GLY A 123 5.19 -21.68 -12.66
CA GLY A 123 6.46 -22.27 -12.24
C GLY A 123 7.28 -21.43 -11.26
N GLY A 124 7.02 -20.12 -11.19
CA GLY A 124 7.72 -19.23 -10.28
C GLY A 124 7.30 -19.37 -8.82
N ALA A 125 8.20 -18.96 -7.92
CA ALA A 125 7.94 -18.89 -6.49
C ALA A 125 7.88 -17.42 -5.99
N ILE A 126 6.96 -17.19 -5.05
CA ILE A 126 6.79 -15.95 -4.31
C ILE A 126 7.16 -16.25 -2.86
N VAL A 127 8.31 -15.77 -2.41
CA VAL A 127 8.66 -15.79 -0.98
C VAL A 127 7.96 -14.58 -0.34
N HIS A 128 7.16 -14.82 0.70
CA HIS A 128 6.37 -13.75 1.29
C HIS A 128 6.37 -13.79 2.81
N THR A 129 6.24 -12.62 3.43
CA THR A 129 6.05 -12.53 4.89
C THR A 129 4.67 -13.06 5.31
N THR A 130 4.55 -13.54 6.56
CA THR A 130 3.27 -13.99 7.15
C THR A 130 3.16 -13.46 8.58
N PRO A 131 1.96 -13.02 9.06
CA PRO A 131 0.70 -12.95 8.29
C PRO A 131 0.74 -11.91 7.17
N LEU A 132 0.00 -12.18 6.10
CA LEU A 132 -0.35 -11.21 5.07
C LEU A 132 -1.77 -10.71 5.29
N TYR A 133 -2.13 -9.61 4.65
CA TYR A 133 -3.53 -9.26 4.46
C TYR A 133 -4.31 -10.48 3.91
N GLY A 134 -5.46 -10.81 4.54
CA GLY A 134 -6.22 -12.01 4.20
C GLY A 134 -6.53 -12.15 2.70
N GLY A 135 -6.89 -11.04 2.02
CA GLY A 135 -7.09 -11.06 0.57
C GLY A 135 -5.85 -11.45 -0.24
N THR A 136 -4.66 -11.05 0.19
CA THR A 136 -3.40 -11.42 -0.47
C THR A 136 -3.08 -12.90 -0.24
N ALA A 137 -3.27 -13.39 0.98
CA ALA A 137 -3.10 -14.81 1.30
C ALA A 137 -4.06 -15.68 0.48
N HIS A 138 -5.33 -15.28 0.43
CA HIS A 138 -6.36 -15.96 -0.36
C HIS A 138 -6.03 -15.97 -1.86
N LEU A 139 -5.58 -14.84 -2.40
CA LEU A 139 -5.11 -14.75 -3.79
C LEU A 139 -4.00 -15.75 -4.08
N LEU A 140 -3.00 -15.84 -3.20
CA LEU A 140 -1.89 -16.79 -3.35
C LEU A 140 -2.40 -18.23 -3.41
N HIS A 141 -3.24 -18.65 -2.45
CA HIS A 141 -3.68 -20.03 -2.31
C HIS A 141 -4.75 -20.41 -3.33
N GLN A 142 -5.77 -19.59 -3.52
CA GLN A 142 -6.96 -19.96 -4.29
C GLN A 142 -6.86 -19.62 -5.78
N VAL A 143 -6.00 -18.66 -6.13
CA VAL A 143 -5.89 -18.21 -7.53
C VAL A 143 -4.53 -18.52 -8.12
N LEU A 144 -3.45 -18.09 -7.48
CA LEU A 144 -2.13 -18.17 -8.08
C LEU A 144 -1.52 -19.59 -8.00
N THR A 145 -1.76 -20.33 -6.90
CA THR A 145 -1.30 -21.72 -6.79
C THR A 145 -1.92 -22.63 -7.84
N PRO A 146 -3.24 -22.62 -8.12
CA PRO A 146 -3.83 -23.34 -9.25
C PRO A 146 -3.28 -22.95 -10.63
N LEU A 147 -2.77 -21.72 -10.78
CA LEU A 147 -2.10 -21.26 -11.99
C LEU A 147 -0.62 -21.65 -12.06
N GLY A 148 -0.14 -22.48 -11.12
CA GLY A 148 1.21 -23.02 -11.10
C GLY A 148 2.26 -22.13 -10.44
N MET A 149 1.88 -21.10 -9.70
CA MET A 149 2.77 -20.28 -8.87
C MET A 149 2.86 -20.88 -7.46
N ARG A 150 3.99 -20.70 -6.77
CA ARG A 150 4.21 -21.25 -5.43
C ARG A 150 4.39 -20.14 -4.41
N GLY A 151 3.54 -20.08 -3.38
CA GLY A 151 3.78 -19.26 -2.19
C GLY A 151 4.73 -19.96 -1.21
N VAL A 152 5.71 -19.24 -0.70
CA VAL A 152 6.66 -19.73 0.33
C VAL A 152 6.60 -18.75 1.50
N PRO A 153 5.86 -19.09 2.57
CA PRO A 153 5.70 -18.20 3.71
C PRO A 153 6.96 -18.16 4.59
N VAL A 154 7.27 -16.97 5.11
CA VAL A 154 8.29 -16.74 6.13
C VAL A 154 7.74 -15.86 7.24
N PRO A 155 8.05 -16.07 8.52
CA PRO A 155 7.53 -15.22 9.58
C PRO A 155 7.93 -13.75 9.39
N ALA A 156 7.00 -12.83 9.58
CA ALA A 156 7.30 -11.40 9.54
C ALA A 156 8.35 -11.05 10.59
N GLY A 157 9.32 -10.23 10.21
CA GLY A 157 10.43 -9.82 11.07
C GLY A 157 11.57 -10.83 11.19
N ASP A 158 11.41 -12.06 10.70
CA ASP A 158 12.48 -13.07 10.71
C ASP A 158 13.37 -12.94 9.46
N THR A 159 14.39 -12.13 9.57
CA THR A 159 15.37 -11.89 8.49
C THR A 159 16.16 -13.14 8.14
N ALA A 160 16.46 -14.01 9.12
CA ALA A 160 17.21 -15.24 8.89
C ALA A 160 16.38 -16.28 8.12
N ALA A 161 15.11 -16.44 8.49
CA ALA A 161 14.18 -17.31 7.76
C ALA A 161 13.96 -16.82 6.32
N LEU A 162 13.85 -15.48 6.11
CA LEU A 162 13.74 -14.92 4.77
C LEU A 162 14.97 -15.23 3.91
N ALA A 163 16.17 -15.02 4.44
CA ALA A 163 17.42 -15.33 3.73
C ALA A 163 17.55 -16.82 3.43
N ALA A 164 17.15 -17.71 4.35
CA ALA A 164 17.14 -19.14 4.15
C ALA A 164 16.12 -19.55 3.06
N ALA A 165 14.90 -19.04 3.13
CA ALA A 165 13.86 -19.32 2.11
C ALA A 165 14.31 -18.89 0.71
N LEU A 166 14.96 -17.72 0.60
CA LEU A 166 15.49 -17.23 -0.67
C LEU A 166 16.63 -18.11 -1.20
N ARG A 167 17.50 -18.61 -0.32
CA ARG A 167 18.61 -19.51 -0.72
C ARG A 167 18.10 -20.87 -1.17
N ASP A 168 17.14 -21.45 -0.44
CA ASP A 168 16.77 -22.85 -0.54
C ASP A 168 15.59 -23.09 -1.52
N THR A 169 14.88 -22.03 -1.94
CA THR A 169 13.77 -22.13 -2.88
C THR A 169 14.23 -21.91 -4.32
N ALA A 170 13.90 -22.86 -5.22
CA ALA A 170 14.14 -22.70 -6.64
C ALA A 170 13.15 -21.70 -7.28
N ASP A 171 13.57 -21.05 -8.38
CA ASP A 171 12.75 -20.18 -9.24
C ASP A 171 12.01 -19.06 -8.49
N VAL A 172 12.60 -18.50 -7.44
CA VAL A 172 12.04 -17.32 -6.78
C VAL A 172 12.06 -16.14 -7.74
N ARG A 173 10.89 -15.59 -8.02
CA ARG A 173 10.69 -14.44 -8.91
C ARG A 173 10.36 -13.17 -8.14
N VAL A 174 9.63 -13.33 -7.02
CA VAL A 174 9.14 -12.20 -6.21
C VAL A 174 9.41 -12.49 -4.74
N VAL A 175 9.89 -11.46 -4.03
CA VAL A 175 9.89 -11.37 -2.58
C VAL A 175 8.82 -10.36 -2.21
N PHE A 176 7.74 -10.80 -1.57
CA PHE A 176 6.61 -9.96 -1.20
C PHE A 176 6.61 -9.70 0.30
N VAL A 177 6.85 -8.45 0.69
CA VAL A 177 6.98 -8.04 2.10
C VAL A 177 5.81 -7.12 2.46
N GLU A 178 4.97 -7.53 3.40
CA GLU A 178 4.00 -6.65 4.05
C GLU A 178 4.61 -6.15 5.36
N THR A 179 4.77 -4.85 5.51
CA THR A 179 5.41 -4.26 6.70
C THR A 179 4.89 -2.86 7.01
N PRO A 180 4.34 -2.64 8.25
CA PRO A 180 4.08 -3.62 9.31
C PRO A 180 3.03 -4.67 8.93
N ALA A 181 3.14 -5.88 9.50
CA ALA A 181 2.21 -6.97 9.28
C ALA A 181 0.85 -6.71 9.96
N ASN A 182 -0.24 -7.02 9.28
CA ASN A 182 -1.59 -6.93 9.82
C ASN A 182 -1.99 -8.27 10.49
N PRO A 183 -2.48 -8.31 11.72
CA PRO A 183 -2.72 -7.21 12.66
C PRO A 183 -1.62 -7.03 13.71
N THR A 184 -0.56 -7.84 13.70
CA THR A 184 0.46 -7.93 14.75
C THR A 184 1.40 -6.73 14.80
N LEU A 185 1.45 -5.95 13.72
CA LEU A 185 2.32 -4.80 13.51
C LEU A 185 3.82 -5.09 13.59
N VAL A 186 4.19 -6.37 13.54
CA VAL A 186 5.59 -6.80 13.42
C VAL A 186 6.18 -6.21 12.14
N MET A 187 7.38 -5.68 12.22
CA MET A 187 8.05 -5.05 11.09
C MET A 187 9.09 -5.97 10.48
N SER A 188 9.10 -6.06 9.17
CA SER A 188 10.11 -6.78 8.39
C SER A 188 11.13 -5.81 7.82
N ASP A 189 12.41 -6.18 7.87
CA ASP A 189 13.52 -5.37 7.38
C ASP A 189 13.57 -5.37 5.85
N ILE A 190 13.23 -4.24 5.25
CA ILE A 190 13.20 -4.07 3.80
C ILE A 190 14.61 -4.16 3.21
N ARG A 191 15.63 -3.57 3.87
CA ARG A 191 17.02 -3.64 3.38
C ARG A 191 17.55 -5.06 3.40
N ALA A 192 17.29 -5.80 4.46
CA ALA A 192 17.67 -7.20 4.56
C ALA A 192 17.00 -8.07 3.47
N ALA A 193 15.74 -7.79 3.13
CA ALA A 193 15.07 -8.46 2.01
C ALA A 193 15.76 -8.14 0.66
N VAL A 194 16.15 -6.90 0.44
CA VAL A 194 16.89 -6.46 -0.76
C VAL A 194 18.27 -7.12 -0.83
N GLU A 195 18.99 -7.15 0.27
CA GLU A 195 20.32 -7.79 0.36
C GLU A 195 20.23 -9.31 0.11
N ALA A 196 19.25 -9.97 0.70
CA ALA A 196 19.03 -11.40 0.50
C ALA A 196 18.63 -11.72 -0.95
N ALA A 197 17.82 -10.87 -1.60
CA ALA A 197 17.49 -10.98 -3.01
C ALA A 197 18.74 -10.80 -3.91
N ALA A 198 19.60 -9.83 -3.58
CA ALA A 198 20.86 -9.59 -4.32
C ALA A 198 21.87 -10.74 -4.14
N ALA A 199 21.91 -11.37 -2.98
CA ALA A 199 22.81 -12.50 -2.71
C ALA A 199 22.55 -13.70 -3.64
N ARG A 200 21.33 -13.89 -4.16
CA ARG A 200 21.03 -14.93 -5.17
C ARG A 200 21.79 -14.72 -6.47
N THR A 201 21.99 -13.51 -6.92
CA THR A 201 22.75 -13.19 -8.13
C THR A 201 24.21 -13.61 -7.96
N ASN A 202 24.77 -13.39 -6.78
CA ASN A 202 26.14 -13.79 -6.47
C ASN A 202 26.29 -15.34 -6.45
N ALA A 203 25.20 -16.06 -6.20
CA ALA A 203 25.13 -17.52 -6.27
C ALA A 203 24.74 -18.05 -7.67
N GLY A 204 24.65 -17.19 -8.69
CA GLY A 204 24.36 -17.55 -10.08
C GLY A 204 22.87 -17.76 -10.41
N ALA A 205 21.95 -17.39 -9.49
CA ALA A 205 20.51 -17.44 -9.73
C ALA A 205 19.97 -16.02 -10.08
N PRO A 206 18.87 -15.89 -10.85
CA PRO A 206 18.25 -14.59 -11.10
C PRO A 206 17.83 -13.91 -9.78
N ARG A 207 18.07 -12.59 -9.69
CA ARG A 207 17.59 -11.78 -8.57
C ARG A 207 16.06 -11.64 -8.65
N PRO A 208 15.33 -12.03 -7.61
CA PRO A 208 13.91 -11.79 -7.55
C PRO A 208 13.61 -10.29 -7.34
N LEU A 209 12.43 -9.84 -7.77
CA LEU A 209 11.95 -8.50 -7.48
C LEU A 209 11.49 -8.42 -6.02
N VAL A 210 11.93 -7.38 -5.33
CA VAL A 210 11.47 -7.07 -3.96
C VAL A 210 10.30 -6.10 -4.04
N VAL A 211 9.15 -6.56 -3.60
CA VAL A 211 7.87 -5.85 -3.59
C VAL A 211 7.46 -5.61 -2.14
N VAL A 212 7.13 -4.38 -1.80
CA VAL A 212 6.69 -4.03 -0.44
C VAL A 212 5.25 -3.51 -0.47
N ASP A 213 4.35 -4.18 0.24
CA ASP A 213 3.06 -3.60 0.59
C ASP A 213 3.26 -2.62 1.76
N ASN A 214 3.20 -1.34 1.42
CA ASN A 214 3.45 -0.23 2.33
C ASN A 214 2.16 0.50 2.75
N THR A 215 1.02 -0.18 2.67
CA THR A 215 -0.31 0.41 2.90
C THR A 215 -0.43 1.03 4.30
N PHE A 216 0.22 0.49 5.34
CA PHE A 216 0.08 0.94 6.72
C PHE A 216 0.88 2.19 7.06
N LEU A 217 2.03 2.41 6.42
CA LEU A 217 2.95 3.52 6.76
C LEU A 217 3.19 4.49 5.61
N GLY A 218 2.93 4.08 4.40
CA GLY A 218 3.18 4.94 3.25
C GLY A 218 1.98 5.77 2.79
N PRO A 219 2.26 6.75 1.99
CA PRO A 219 3.57 7.15 1.49
C PRO A 219 4.29 8.21 2.38
N VAL A 220 3.92 8.35 3.64
CA VAL A 220 4.39 9.48 4.48
C VAL A 220 5.50 9.09 5.44
N PHE A 221 5.46 7.87 5.99
CA PHE A 221 6.33 7.46 7.10
C PHE A 221 7.38 6.42 6.70
N GLN A 222 7.19 5.72 5.59
CA GLN A 222 8.09 4.69 5.09
C GLN A 222 8.18 4.77 3.57
N HIS A 223 9.39 4.64 3.01
CA HIS A 223 9.68 4.77 1.59
C HIS A 223 10.50 3.57 1.09
N PRO A 224 9.84 2.45 0.72
CA PRO A 224 10.51 1.22 0.34
C PRO A 224 11.49 1.34 -0.83
N LEU A 225 11.19 2.14 -1.86
CA LEU A 225 12.09 2.31 -3.00
C LEU A 225 13.41 2.97 -2.59
N SER A 226 13.39 3.90 -1.63
CA SER A 226 14.60 4.50 -1.05
C SER A 226 15.44 3.50 -0.24
N LEU A 227 14.85 2.38 0.17
CA LEU A 227 15.51 1.29 0.89
C LEU A 227 16.01 0.18 -0.04
N GLY A 228 15.79 0.33 -1.37
CA GLY A 228 16.27 -0.57 -2.41
C GLY A 228 15.24 -1.57 -2.93
N ALA A 229 13.97 -1.50 -2.49
CA ALA A 229 12.90 -2.28 -3.09
C ALA A 229 12.70 -1.89 -4.57
N ASP A 230 12.21 -2.83 -5.38
CA ASP A 230 11.94 -2.61 -6.81
C ASP A 230 10.56 -1.98 -7.03
N LEU A 231 9.59 -2.42 -6.23
CA LEU A 231 8.18 -2.00 -6.32
C LEU A 231 7.62 -1.77 -4.92
N THR A 232 6.76 -0.77 -4.80
CA THR A 232 5.91 -0.59 -3.63
C THR A 232 4.45 -0.56 -4.05
N VAL A 233 3.59 -1.23 -3.28
CA VAL A 233 2.15 -1.29 -3.52
C VAL A 233 1.39 -0.64 -2.38
N TYR A 234 0.28 0.03 -2.72
CA TYR A 234 -0.63 0.65 -1.78
C TYR A 234 -2.07 0.27 -2.11
N SER A 235 -2.83 -0.13 -1.10
CA SER A 235 -4.26 0.01 -1.18
C SER A 235 -4.62 1.49 -1.04
N ALA A 236 -4.87 2.17 -2.17
CA ALA A 236 -5.26 3.59 -2.18
C ALA A 236 -6.58 3.83 -1.45
N THR A 237 -7.41 2.80 -1.32
CA THR A 237 -8.63 2.73 -0.48
C THR A 237 -8.39 3.24 0.94
N LYS A 238 -7.16 3.10 1.47
CA LYS A 238 -6.80 3.38 2.85
C LYS A 238 -6.41 4.87 3.02
N TYR A 239 -5.23 5.16 3.50
CA TYR A 239 -4.77 6.52 3.79
C TYR A 239 -4.78 7.46 2.59
N LEU A 240 -4.49 6.97 1.39
CA LEU A 240 -4.47 7.83 0.19
C LEU A 240 -5.85 8.44 -0.06
N ALA A 241 -6.90 7.64 -0.10
CA ALA A 241 -8.28 8.11 -0.19
C ALA A 241 -8.75 8.74 1.13
N GLY A 242 -8.69 8.00 2.23
CA GLY A 242 -8.89 8.50 3.59
C GLY A 242 -10.31 8.82 4.01
N PHE A 243 -11.34 8.45 3.25
CA PHE A 243 -12.74 8.83 3.50
C PHE A 243 -13.73 7.67 3.40
N SER A 244 -13.25 6.43 3.32
CA SER A 244 -14.05 5.20 3.29
C SER A 244 -15.14 5.14 2.20
N ASP A 245 -14.95 5.81 1.06
CA ASP A 245 -15.95 6.02 0.02
C ASP A 245 -15.49 5.65 -1.39
N MET A 246 -14.27 5.13 -1.55
CA MET A 246 -13.75 4.64 -2.81
C MET A 246 -12.77 3.47 -2.63
N LEU A 247 -12.62 2.68 -3.66
CA LEU A 247 -11.56 1.68 -3.79
C LEU A 247 -10.49 2.19 -4.75
N GLY A 248 -9.25 1.76 -4.52
CA GLY A 248 -8.15 2.05 -5.42
C GLY A 248 -6.89 1.27 -5.05
N GLY A 249 -6.01 1.10 -6.02
CA GLY A 249 -4.68 0.53 -5.84
C GLY A 249 -3.64 1.34 -6.57
N VAL A 250 -2.42 1.34 -6.08
CA VAL A 250 -1.28 2.00 -6.72
C VAL A 250 -0.06 1.11 -6.60
N VAL A 251 0.70 0.98 -7.69
CA VAL A 251 2.06 0.44 -7.68
C VAL A 251 2.99 1.55 -8.15
N LEU A 252 4.03 1.82 -7.36
CA LEU A 252 5.16 2.65 -7.79
C LEU A 252 6.37 1.75 -7.99
N ALA A 253 7.17 2.05 -9.02
CA ALA A 253 8.34 1.26 -9.38
C ALA A 253 9.57 2.14 -9.55
N SER A 254 10.74 1.58 -9.24
CA SER A 254 12.04 2.22 -9.46
C SER A 254 12.49 2.18 -10.93
N SER A 255 11.85 1.34 -11.76
CA SER A 255 12.17 1.15 -13.19
C SER A 255 10.97 1.47 -14.09
N ALA A 256 11.23 2.15 -15.19
CA ALA A 256 10.25 2.42 -16.25
C ALA A 256 9.76 1.12 -16.95
N ASP A 257 10.63 0.13 -17.07
CA ASP A 257 10.29 -1.16 -17.69
C ASP A 257 9.22 -1.92 -16.87
N HIS A 258 9.33 -1.87 -15.53
CA HIS A 258 8.32 -2.44 -14.65
C HIS A 258 6.96 -1.74 -14.82
N LEU A 259 6.96 -0.41 -14.97
CA LEU A 259 5.74 0.35 -15.21
C LEU A 259 5.10 0.00 -16.56
N THR A 260 5.91 -0.15 -17.60
CA THR A 260 5.44 -0.56 -18.93
C THR A 260 4.79 -1.94 -18.89
N THR A 261 5.42 -2.90 -18.22
CA THR A 261 4.88 -4.25 -18.01
C THR A 261 3.54 -4.20 -17.26
N LEU A 262 3.49 -3.45 -16.14
CA LEU A 262 2.26 -3.32 -15.33
C LEU A 262 1.12 -2.66 -16.11
N ARG A 263 1.39 -1.61 -16.90
CA ARG A 263 0.38 -0.96 -17.75
C ARG A 263 -0.17 -1.92 -18.82
N GLY A 264 0.71 -2.75 -19.40
CA GLY A 264 0.31 -3.79 -20.34
C GLY A 264 -0.65 -4.80 -19.71
N TYR A 265 -0.29 -5.34 -18.54
CA TYR A 265 -1.16 -6.27 -17.81
C TYR A 265 -2.45 -5.61 -17.34
N ARG A 266 -2.41 -4.38 -16.81
CA ARG A 266 -3.61 -3.61 -16.42
C ARG A 266 -4.57 -3.47 -17.59
N ALA A 267 -4.05 -3.12 -18.76
CA ALA A 267 -4.86 -2.96 -19.97
C ALA A 267 -5.52 -4.27 -20.44
N MET A 268 -4.82 -5.41 -20.33
CA MET A 268 -5.37 -6.72 -20.68
C MET A 268 -6.39 -7.24 -19.66
N LEU A 269 -6.11 -7.07 -18.36
CA LEU A 269 -6.99 -7.51 -17.27
C LEU A 269 -8.18 -6.57 -17.04
N GLY A 270 -8.09 -5.32 -17.52
CA GLY A 270 -9.19 -4.36 -17.46
C GLY A 270 -9.41 -3.68 -16.11
N ASN A 271 -8.52 -3.85 -15.14
CA ASN A 271 -8.63 -3.31 -13.76
C ASN A 271 -8.18 -1.84 -13.68
N ILE A 272 -8.78 -1.00 -14.50
CA ILE A 272 -8.55 0.45 -14.56
C ILE A 272 -9.38 1.19 -13.50
N LEU A 273 -8.81 2.24 -12.92
CA LEU A 273 -9.55 3.20 -12.10
C LEU A 273 -10.26 4.20 -13.01
N GLN A 274 -11.52 4.51 -12.73
CA GLN A 274 -12.34 5.38 -13.57
C GLN A 274 -11.94 6.87 -13.41
N PRO A 275 -12.23 7.73 -14.41
CA PRO A 275 -11.85 9.16 -14.37
C PRO A 275 -12.35 9.92 -13.14
N ASP A 276 -13.59 9.66 -12.70
CA ASP A 276 -14.17 10.28 -11.50
C ASP A 276 -13.43 9.91 -10.22
N GLU A 277 -13.08 8.63 -10.09
CA GLU A 277 -12.33 8.12 -8.93
C GLU A 277 -10.89 8.63 -8.93
N CYS A 278 -10.26 8.73 -10.12
CA CYS A 278 -8.95 9.37 -10.25
C CYS A 278 -9.00 10.83 -9.81
N TRP A 279 -10.02 11.58 -10.26
CA TRP A 279 -10.23 12.98 -9.90
C TRP A 279 -10.51 13.15 -8.40
N LEU A 280 -11.27 12.22 -7.82
CA LEU A 280 -11.56 12.21 -6.38
C LEU A 280 -10.29 11.98 -5.57
N LEU A 281 -9.48 10.97 -5.94
CA LEU A 281 -8.23 10.64 -5.26
C LEU A 281 -7.20 11.76 -5.40
N ASP A 282 -7.06 12.34 -6.60
CA ASP A 282 -6.22 13.51 -6.85
C ASP A 282 -6.49 14.65 -5.85
N GLY A 283 -7.77 14.96 -5.63
CA GLY A 283 -8.17 16.02 -4.67
C GLY A 283 -7.88 15.69 -3.19
N ARG A 284 -7.49 14.46 -2.86
CA ARG A 284 -7.21 14.00 -1.48
C ARG A 284 -5.72 13.89 -1.17
N LEU A 285 -4.90 13.69 -2.19
CA LEU A 285 -3.45 13.59 -2.03
C LEU A 285 -2.84 14.78 -1.28
N PRO A 286 -3.23 16.05 -1.52
CA PRO A 286 -2.68 17.20 -0.83
C PRO A 286 -2.80 17.14 0.70
N THR A 287 -3.78 16.42 1.23
CA THR A 287 -4.01 16.31 2.68
C THR A 287 -3.48 15.01 3.29
N VAL A 288 -2.94 14.09 2.52
CA VAL A 288 -2.53 12.76 3.02
C VAL A 288 -1.54 12.87 4.18
N ALA A 289 -0.50 13.70 4.03
CA ALA A 289 0.48 13.90 5.09
C ALA A 289 -0.12 14.56 6.35
N LEU A 290 -1.02 15.53 6.18
CA LEU A 290 -1.70 16.18 7.31
C LEU A 290 -2.55 15.18 8.09
N ARG A 291 -3.34 14.35 7.38
CA ARG A 291 -4.19 13.33 7.98
C ARG A 291 -3.36 12.26 8.69
N MET A 292 -2.39 11.65 8.00
CA MET A 292 -1.55 10.60 8.57
C MET A 292 -0.75 11.09 9.79
N ASN A 293 -0.19 12.30 9.74
CA ASN A 293 0.51 12.88 10.90
C ASN A 293 -0.42 13.07 12.10
N ARG A 294 -1.65 13.58 11.89
CA ARG A 294 -2.64 13.72 12.95
C ARG A 294 -3.02 12.37 13.55
N GLN A 295 -3.33 11.41 12.69
CA GLN A 295 -3.73 10.05 13.08
C GLN A 295 -2.62 9.33 13.86
N SER A 296 -1.37 9.36 13.37
CA SER A 296 -0.24 8.71 14.02
C SER A 296 0.09 9.32 15.40
N LYS A 297 0.08 10.67 15.52
CA LYS A 297 0.28 11.34 16.79
C LYS A 297 -0.81 11.01 17.82
N THR A 298 -2.06 10.88 17.36
CA THR A 298 -3.18 10.47 18.20
C THR A 298 -3.02 9.01 18.63
N ALA A 299 -2.70 8.10 17.69
CA ALA A 299 -2.48 6.69 17.96
C ALA A 299 -1.37 6.45 18.98
N ALA A 300 -0.23 7.14 18.84
CA ALA A 300 0.88 7.01 19.77
C ALA A 300 0.46 7.35 21.22
N ARG A 301 -0.25 8.44 21.41
CA ARG A 301 -0.74 8.86 22.73
C ARG A 301 -1.81 7.93 23.29
N LEU A 302 -2.66 7.37 22.46
CA LEU A 302 -3.64 6.37 22.89
C LEU A 302 -2.96 5.06 23.29
N ALA A 303 -2.00 4.58 22.51
CA ALA A 303 -1.26 3.37 22.83
C ALA A 303 -0.51 3.51 24.17
N GLU A 304 0.18 4.64 24.41
CA GLU A 304 0.84 4.94 25.68
C GLU A 304 -0.14 4.95 26.86
N ALA A 305 -1.30 5.61 26.71
CA ALA A 305 -2.30 5.74 27.77
C ALA A 305 -3.03 4.45 28.10
N LEU A 306 -3.18 3.54 27.13
CA LEU A 306 -3.88 2.27 27.30
C LEU A 306 -2.97 1.12 27.75
N ALA A 307 -1.63 1.26 27.65
CA ALA A 307 -0.68 0.19 27.95
C ALA A 307 -0.72 -0.34 29.39
N GLY A 308 -1.17 0.50 30.35
CA GLY A 308 -1.29 0.09 31.76
C GLY A 308 -2.69 -0.36 32.19
N HIS A 309 -3.64 -0.46 31.25
CA HIS A 309 -5.02 -0.79 31.60
C HIS A 309 -5.16 -2.28 31.96
N PRO A 310 -5.85 -2.65 33.10
CA PRO A 310 -5.92 -4.04 33.59
C PRO A 310 -6.54 -5.04 32.58
N ALA A 311 -7.43 -4.57 31.72
CA ALA A 311 -8.05 -5.41 30.68
C ALA A 311 -7.10 -5.70 29.50
N VAL A 312 -5.98 -4.98 29.37
CA VAL A 312 -5.05 -5.08 28.24
C VAL A 312 -3.87 -5.94 28.63
N ALA A 313 -3.75 -7.12 28.06
CA ALA A 313 -2.60 -8.00 28.26
C ALA A 313 -1.37 -7.52 27.49
N ARG A 314 -1.59 -7.00 26.26
CA ARG A 314 -0.52 -6.50 25.41
C ARG A 314 -1.05 -5.46 24.43
N ILE A 315 -0.18 -4.51 24.05
CA ILE A 315 -0.40 -3.59 22.93
C ILE A 315 0.67 -3.85 21.87
N HIS A 316 0.20 -4.14 20.66
CA HIS A 316 1.04 -4.17 19.49
C HIS A 316 1.01 -2.78 18.84
N TYR A 317 2.12 -2.07 18.95
CA TYR A 317 2.28 -0.76 18.34
C TYR A 317 3.77 -0.43 18.20
N PRO A 318 4.26 0.05 17.05
CA PRO A 318 5.71 0.14 16.81
C PRO A 318 6.49 1.00 17.81
N SER A 319 5.90 2.09 18.35
CA SER A 319 6.61 2.90 19.37
C SER A 319 6.76 2.21 20.72
N LEU A 320 6.03 1.13 20.98
CA LEU A 320 6.07 0.36 22.22
C LEU A 320 6.89 -0.94 22.09
N PHE A 321 7.57 -1.15 20.97
CA PHE A 321 8.45 -2.30 20.82
C PHE A 321 9.56 -2.32 21.85
N THR A 322 9.76 -3.49 22.45
CA THR A 322 10.85 -3.77 23.42
C THR A 322 11.90 -4.73 22.87
N ASP A 323 11.56 -5.48 21.80
CA ASP A 323 12.50 -6.33 21.08
C ASP A 323 13.53 -5.45 20.37
N PRO A 324 14.85 -5.63 20.65
CA PRO A 324 15.89 -4.80 20.06
C PRO A 324 15.91 -4.82 18.54
N GLU A 325 15.60 -5.95 17.91
CA GLU A 325 15.58 -6.07 16.47
C GLU A 325 14.39 -5.31 15.87
N GLN A 326 13.19 -5.42 16.44
CA GLN A 326 12.04 -4.64 16.02
C GLN A 326 12.24 -3.12 16.23
N VAL A 327 12.91 -2.73 17.29
CA VAL A 327 13.30 -1.31 17.53
C VAL A 327 14.27 -0.86 16.43
N ARG A 328 15.31 -1.65 16.13
CA ARG A 328 16.27 -1.35 15.07
C ARG A 328 15.60 -1.20 13.70
N ILE A 329 14.72 -2.14 13.34
CA ILE A 329 14.01 -2.13 12.06
C ILE A 329 13.14 -0.86 11.97
N ARG A 330 12.32 -0.59 12.98
CA ARG A 330 11.49 0.61 13.05
C ARG A 330 12.30 1.88 12.83
N ASP A 331 13.38 2.06 13.61
CA ASP A 331 14.18 3.30 13.61
C ASP A 331 14.95 3.48 12.30
N ALA A 332 15.30 2.37 11.62
CA ALA A 332 16.03 2.39 10.33
C ALA A 332 15.15 2.73 9.13
N GLN A 333 13.84 2.44 9.18
CA GLN A 333 13.00 2.52 7.98
C GLN A 333 11.74 3.38 8.12
N THR A 334 11.40 3.87 9.34
CA THR A 334 10.18 4.66 9.53
C THR A 334 10.44 5.98 10.26
N THR A 335 9.63 6.99 9.94
CA THR A 335 9.67 8.28 10.65
C THR A 335 8.62 8.39 11.74
N TYR A 336 7.52 7.64 11.65
CA TYR A 336 6.43 7.58 12.62
C TYR A 336 5.82 6.18 12.65
N PRO A 337 5.21 5.78 13.80
CA PRO A 337 4.74 4.40 14.02
C PRO A 337 3.40 4.06 13.31
N GLY A 338 2.78 5.01 12.62
CA GLY A 338 1.49 4.80 11.96
C GLY A 338 0.29 5.01 12.87
N ALA A 339 -0.90 4.67 12.36
CA ALA A 339 -2.16 4.96 13.03
C ALA A 339 -3.02 3.72 13.33
N VAL A 340 -2.45 2.53 13.24
CA VAL A 340 -3.09 1.27 13.62
C VAL A 340 -2.50 0.81 14.95
N ILE A 341 -3.37 0.46 15.90
CA ILE A 341 -3.03 -0.14 17.19
C ILE A 341 -3.73 -1.48 17.27
N THR A 342 -3.08 -2.52 17.77
CA THR A 342 -3.75 -3.77 18.10
C THR A 342 -3.64 -4.01 19.61
N LEU A 343 -4.79 -4.07 20.28
CA LEU A 343 -4.90 -4.45 21.68
C LEU A 343 -5.09 -5.96 21.76
N GLU A 344 -4.44 -6.59 22.70
CA GLU A 344 -4.70 -7.96 23.11
C GLU A 344 -5.33 -7.94 24.49
N LEU A 345 -6.59 -8.37 24.60
CA LEU A 345 -7.36 -8.30 25.83
C LEU A 345 -7.18 -9.58 26.68
N ALA A 346 -6.96 -9.41 27.97
CA ALA A 346 -6.68 -10.50 28.92
C ALA A 346 -7.82 -11.52 29.01
N GLY A 347 -9.09 -11.09 28.82
CA GLY A 347 -10.26 -11.96 28.80
C GLY A 347 -10.50 -12.69 27.46
N GLY A 348 -9.55 -12.64 26.51
CA GLY A 348 -9.67 -13.32 25.22
C GLY A 348 -10.85 -12.82 24.37
N LYS A 349 -11.39 -13.71 23.52
CA LYS A 349 -12.50 -13.39 22.61
C LYS A 349 -13.74 -12.79 23.28
N PRO A 350 -14.20 -13.29 24.44
CA PRO A 350 -15.36 -12.67 25.14
C PRO A 350 -15.12 -11.19 25.48
N ALA A 351 -13.93 -10.86 26.00
CA ALA A 351 -13.56 -9.48 26.31
C ALA A 351 -13.42 -8.62 25.03
N ALA A 352 -12.82 -9.16 23.97
CA ALA A 352 -12.73 -8.48 22.68
C ALA A 352 -14.11 -8.12 22.13
N PHE A 353 -15.07 -9.05 22.21
CA PHE A 353 -16.45 -8.82 21.75
C PHE A 353 -17.20 -7.84 22.64
N GLU A 354 -16.98 -7.88 23.97
CA GLU A 354 -17.60 -6.90 24.88
C GLU A 354 -17.05 -5.51 24.63
N PHE A 355 -15.74 -5.36 24.47
CA PHE A 355 -15.12 -4.10 24.05
C PHE A 355 -15.78 -3.54 22.78
N LEU A 356 -15.88 -4.35 21.72
CA LEU A 356 -16.49 -3.94 20.45
C LEU A 356 -17.96 -3.52 20.58
N ARG A 357 -18.71 -4.09 21.53
CA ARG A 357 -20.10 -3.67 21.81
C ARG A 357 -20.16 -2.34 22.55
N ARG A 358 -19.13 -1.98 23.32
CA ARG A 358 -19.11 -0.80 24.20
C ARG A 358 -18.51 0.45 23.59
N VAL A 359 -17.66 0.32 22.57
CA VAL A 359 -17.16 1.51 21.87
C VAL A 359 -18.32 2.27 21.23
N ARG A 360 -18.25 3.60 21.28
CA ARG A 360 -19.33 4.49 20.84
C ARG A 360 -18.90 5.44 19.73
N ILE A 361 -17.63 5.84 19.73
CA ILE A 361 -17.05 6.75 18.72
C ILE A 361 -16.44 5.93 17.58
N ALA A 362 -15.52 5.00 17.90
CA ALA A 362 -14.96 4.11 16.91
C ALA A 362 -16.02 3.13 16.41
N ARG A 363 -16.12 3.00 15.09
CA ARG A 363 -17.14 2.14 14.45
C ARG A 363 -16.62 0.71 14.30
N ASN A 364 -17.45 -0.27 14.63
CA ASN A 364 -17.12 -1.67 14.40
C ASN A 364 -17.26 -1.98 12.90
N ALA A 365 -16.13 -1.89 12.17
CA ALA A 365 -16.05 -2.13 10.74
C ALA A 365 -14.61 -2.55 10.35
N VAL A 366 -14.51 -3.30 9.29
CA VAL A 366 -13.22 -3.59 8.64
C VAL A 366 -12.72 -2.34 7.89
N SER A 367 -11.51 -2.40 7.37
CA SER A 367 -10.77 -1.30 6.75
C SER A 367 -9.94 -0.50 7.76
N LEU A 368 -9.26 0.54 7.27
CA LEU A 368 -8.37 1.41 8.07
C LEU A 368 -8.02 2.69 7.27
N GLY A 369 -7.37 3.64 7.94
CA GLY A 369 -6.79 4.81 7.29
C GLY A 369 -7.77 5.93 6.96
N GLY A 370 -9.08 5.74 7.29
CA GLY A 370 -10.09 6.77 7.16
C GLY A 370 -9.92 7.91 8.18
N VAL A 371 -10.62 9.02 7.94
CA VAL A 371 -10.69 10.15 8.90
C VAL A 371 -11.49 9.77 10.16
N GLU A 372 -12.34 8.77 10.07
CA GLU A 372 -13.05 8.15 11.19
C GLU A 372 -12.26 6.99 11.81
N SER A 373 -12.37 6.80 13.11
CA SER A 373 -11.81 5.64 13.80
C SER A 373 -12.64 4.40 13.57
N LEU A 374 -11.96 3.29 13.22
CA LEU A 374 -12.58 1.98 13.00
C LEU A 374 -11.96 0.95 13.94
N THR A 375 -12.76 -0.06 14.31
CA THR A 375 -12.31 -1.19 15.12
C THR A 375 -12.87 -2.50 14.60
N CYS A 376 -12.11 -3.57 14.71
CA CYS A 376 -12.56 -4.91 14.34
C CYS A 376 -11.87 -5.99 15.17
N HIS A 377 -12.42 -7.21 15.11
CA HIS A 377 -11.81 -8.42 15.69
C HIS A 377 -11.10 -9.19 14.57
N PRO A 378 -9.76 -9.14 14.43
CA PRO A 378 -9.05 -9.69 13.27
C PRO A 378 -9.35 -11.16 13.01
N ALA A 379 -9.30 -12.01 14.04
CA ALA A 379 -9.47 -13.45 13.90
C ALA A 379 -10.85 -13.89 13.33
N THR A 380 -11.90 -13.06 13.48
CA THR A 380 -13.25 -13.39 12.95
C THR A 380 -13.67 -12.49 11.79
N THR A 381 -12.78 -11.63 11.29
CA THR A 381 -13.08 -10.73 10.17
C THR A 381 -11.98 -10.76 9.12
N THR A 382 -10.91 -9.98 9.28
CA THR A 382 -9.85 -9.82 8.26
C THR A 382 -8.98 -11.06 8.07
N HIS A 383 -8.99 -12.01 9.01
CA HIS A 383 -8.24 -13.27 8.99
C HIS A 383 -9.14 -14.48 9.24
N SER A 384 -10.46 -14.35 9.01
CA SER A 384 -11.45 -15.40 9.28
C SER A 384 -11.31 -16.64 8.40
N GLU A 385 -10.53 -16.56 7.32
CA GLU A 385 -10.26 -17.68 6.41
C GLU A 385 -9.09 -18.57 6.87
N MET A 386 -8.30 -18.10 7.85
CA MET A 386 -7.19 -18.86 8.44
C MET A 386 -7.72 -19.91 9.43
N SER A 387 -7.11 -21.10 9.42
CA SER A 387 -7.38 -22.11 10.45
C SER A 387 -6.90 -21.62 11.84
N PRO A 388 -7.39 -22.25 12.93
CA PRO A 388 -6.88 -21.91 14.26
C PRO A 388 -5.35 -22.05 14.40
N GLU A 389 -4.77 -23.07 13.76
CA GLU A 389 -3.33 -23.34 13.76
C GLU A 389 -2.56 -22.27 12.98
N GLU A 390 -3.11 -21.82 11.84
CA GLU A 390 -2.56 -20.73 11.05
C GLU A 390 -2.63 -19.39 11.78
N LEU A 391 -3.73 -19.09 12.49
CA LEU A 391 -3.87 -17.91 13.32
C LEU A 391 -2.84 -17.89 14.44
N GLU A 392 -2.66 -19.03 15.13
CA GLU A 392 -1.65 -19.18 16.19
C GLU A 392 -0.24 -18.97 15.65
N ALA A 393 0.11 -19.64 14.53
CA ALA A 393 1.41 -19.49 13.87
C ALA A 393 1.68 -18.06 13.39
N ALA A 394 0.63 -17.33 13.01
CA ALA A 394 0.67 -15.92 12.63
C ALA A 394 0.68 -14.95 13.82
N GLY A 395 0.56 -15.45 15.06
CA GLY A 395 0.48 -14.64 16.27
C GLY A 395 -0.84 -13.86 16.41
N VAL A 396 -1.90 -14.30 15.74
CA VAL A 396 -3.22 -13.67 15.79
C VAL A 396 -4.08 -14.34 16.85
N THR A 397 -4.16 -13.75 18.03
CA THR A 397 -4.89 -14.33 19.18
C THR A 397 -6.37 -13.97 19.17
N PRO A 398 -7.23 -14.81 19.82
CA PRO A 398 -8.66 -14.52 19.97
C PRO A 398 -8.97 -13.26 20.81
N GLY A 399 -8.00 -12.76 21.57
CA GLY A 399 -8.14 -11.52 22.38
C GLY A 399 -7.85 -10.24 21.60
N MET A 400 -7.41 -10.33 20.36
CA MET A 400 -7.00 -9.16 19.59
C MET A 400 -8.17 -8.30 19.12
N VAL A 401 -8.03 -6.99 19.29
CA VAL A 401 -8.87 -5.95 18.69
C VAL A 401 -7.95 -4.96 17.96
N ARG A 402 -8.19 -4.77 16.68
CA ARG A 402 -7.46 -3.78 15.87
C ARG A 402 -8.21 -2.45 15.86
N LEU A 403 -7.50 -1.37 16.16
CA LEU A 403 -7.98 0.00 16.14
C LEU A 403 -7.28 0.74 15.00
N SER A 404 -8.03 1.29 14.07
CA SER A 404 -7.56 2.26 13.08
C SER A 404 -7.97 3.65 13.53
N ILE A 405 -7.02 4.46 13.90
CA ILE A 405 -7.26 5.77 14.53
C ILE A 405 -7.50 6.84 13.45
N GLY A 406 -8.60 7.55 13.60
CA GLY A 406 -9.00 8.68 12.75
C GLY A 406 -8.43 10.01 13.23
N ILE A 407 -9.12 11.10 12.91
CA ILE A 407 -8.72 12.48 13.23
C ILE A 407 -9.54 13.11 14.36
N GLU A 408 -10.39 12.35 15.03
CA GLU A 408 -11.22 12.79 16.15
C GLU A 408 -10.38 13.39 17.30
N ASP A 409 -11.00 14.04 18.26
CA ASP A 409 -10.31 14.50 19.45
C ASP A 409 -9.78 13.30 20.26
N ARG A 410 -8.50 13.35 20.58
CA ARG A 410 -7.82 12.28 21.30
C ARG A 410 -8.44 11.96 22.68
N ARG A 411 -8.95 12.99 23.37
CA ARG A 411 -9.54 12.83 24.71
C ARG A 411 -10.84 12.06 24.64
N ASP A 412 -11.63 12.36 23.61
CA ASP A 412 -12.90 11.65 23.39
C ASP A 412 -12.66 10.18 23.02
N LEU A 413 -11.69 9.90 22.15
CA LEU A 413 -11.31 8.52 21.81
C LEU A 413 -10.75 7.77 23.04
N LEU A 414 -9.91 8.42 23.86
CA LEU A 414 -9.36 7.80 25.06
C LEU A 414 -10.48 7.47 26.06
N ALA A 415 -11.39 8.39 26.32
CA ALA A 415 -12.54 8.17 27.20
C ALA A 415 -13.42 7.04 26.69
N ASP A 416 -13.65 6.97 25.36
CA ASP A 416 -14.45 5.91 24.75
C ASP A 416 -13.79 4.54 24.90
N PHE A 417 -12.48 4.44 24.63
CA PHE A 417 -11.78 3.17 24.77
C PHE A 417 -11.64 2.72 26.22
N GLN A 418 -11.38 3.64 27.17
CA GLN A 418 -11.29 3.33 28.59
C GLN A 418 -12.60 2.79 29.13
N GLN A 419 -13.74 3.47 28.87
CA GLN A 419 -15.06 2.98 29.33
C GLN A 419 -15.41 1.61 28.73
N ALA A 420 -15.00 1.35 27.49
CA ALA A 420 -15.21 0.06 26.83
C ALA A 420 -14.32 -1.04 27.43
N LEU A 421 -13.06 -0.73 27.77
CA LEU A 421 -12.15 -1.64 28.46
C LEU A 421 -12.62 -1.94 29.91
N ASP A 422 -13.04 -0.92 30.66
CA ASP A 422 -13.57 -1.08 32.03
C ASP A 422 -14.79 -2.04 32.06
N ALA A 423 -15.62 -2.01 31.00
CA ALA A 423 -16.77 -2.90 30.88
C ALA A 423 -16.37 -4.38 30.72
N THR A 424 -15.16 -4.67 30.20
CA THR A 424 -14.68 -6.05 30.02
C THR A 424 -14.17 -6.69 31.31
N LEU A 425 -13.99 -5.92 32.39
CA LEU A 425 -13.52 -6.38 33.71
C LEU A 425 -14.69 -6.80 34.61
N ARG A 426 -15.93 -6.57 34.18
CA ARG A 426 -17.16 -6.91 34.92
C ARG A 426 -17.70 -8.25 34.46
#